data_edf1f1557b6a0bbde0063d70e957503f
#
_entry.id   edf1f1557b6a0bbde0063d70e957503f
#
_cell.length_a   1.000
_cell.length_b   1.000
_cell.length_c   1.000
_cell.angle_alpha   90.00
_cell.angle_beta   90.00
_cell.angle_gamma   90.00
#
_symmetry.space_group_name_H-M   'P 1'
#
loop_
_entity.id
_entity.type
_entity.pdbx_description
1 polymer ?
#
loop_
_entity_poly.entity_id
_entity_poly.type
_entity_poly.pdbx_seq_one_letter_code
_entity_poly.pdbx_strand_id
1 'polypeptide(L)'
;MTDKGRPLYMIGVVAEMLKLHPQTLRMYEKKGLIRPSRTEGRTRMYSPEDVEEIARVIRLTRDLGVNLAGIEIILKMRRRMLDMQHQLEDLTSHVRSGMGDTRDAASLGRSEALVRAASTHLKPVDLF
;
A
#
# COMPACT_ATOMS: atom_id res chain seq x y z
N MET A 1 -9.55 13.90 -4.61
CA MET A 1 -10.85 13.55 -5.16
C MET A 1 -11.56 12.62 -4.20
N THR A 2 -12.60 13.09 -3.59
CA THR A 2 -13.39 12.27 -2.68
C THR A 2 -14.25 11.33 -3.49
N ASP A 3 -13.96 10.06 -3.37
CA ASP A 3 -14.79 9.00 -3.91
C ASP A 3 -16.14 9.04 -3.17
N LYS A 4 -17.19 9.43 -3.86
CA LYS A 4 -18.52 9.68 -3.27
C LYS A 4 -19.17 8.45 -2.61
N GLY A 5 -18.51 7.34 -2.52
CA GLY A 5 -19.02 6.12 -1.89
C GLY A 5 -18.15 5.58 -0.76
N ARG A 6 -17.02 6.19 -0.48
CA ARG A 6 -16.10 5.70 0.57
C ARG A 6 -16.37 6.40 1.89
N PRO A 7 -16.47 5.66 3.00
CA PRO A 7 -16.57 6.27 4.31
C PRO A 7 -15.29 7.07 4.62
N LEU A 8 -15.47 8.24 5.21
CA LEU A 8 -14.38 9.08 5.69
C LEU A 8 -14.58 9.31 7.19
N TYR A 9 -13.50 9.22 7.92
CA TYR A 9 -13.50 9.35 9.36
C TYR A 9 -12.78 10.61 9.81
N MET A 10 -13.34 11.32 10.78
CA MET A 10 -12.68 12.45 11.42
C MET A 10 -11.60 11.94 12.38
N ILE A 11 -10.63 12.81 12.69
CA ILE A 11 -9.49 12.47 13.54
C ILE A 11 -9.92 11.89 14.91
N GLY A 12 -10.95 12.45 15.52
CA GLY A 12 -11.46 11.97 16.80
C GLY A 12 -11.97 10.54 16.75
N VAL A 13 -12.66 10.19 15.66
CA VAL A 13 -13.19 8.84 15.44
C VAL A 13 -12.04 7.85 15.22
N VAL A 14 -11.06 8.20 14.40
CA VAL A 14 -9.89 7.35 14.13
C VAL A 14 -9.07 7.13 15.41
N ALA A 15 -8.87 8.18 16.18
CA ALA A 15 -8.15 8.11 17.45
C ALA A 15 -8.84 7.14 18.41
N GLU A 16 -10.16 7.20 18.48
CA GLU A 16 -10.96 6.29 19.31
C GLU A 16 -10.90 4.85 18.81
N MET A 17 -11.05 4.65 17.49
CA MET A 17 -10.98 3.32 16.87
C MET A 17 -9.64 2.63 17.14
N LEU A 18 -8.55 3.37 17.09
CA LEU A 18 -7.19 2.85 17.22
C LEU A 18 -6.61 3.01 18.62
N LYS A 19 -7.39 3.55 19.55
CA LYS A 19 -6.97 3.81 20.94
C LYS A 19 -5.71 4.68 21.00
N LEU A 20 -5.72 5.76 20.23
CA LEU A 20 -4.63 6.74 20.18
C LEU A 20 -5.13 8.10 20.63
N HIS A 21 -4.21 8.94 21.07
CA HIS A 21 -4.50 10.34 21.28
C HIS A 21 -4.49 11.07 19.90
N PRO A 22 -5.42 12.02 19.65
CA PRO A 22 -5.42 12.78 18.39
C PRO A 22 -4.09 13.46 18.08
N GLN A 23 -3.37 13.90 19.10
CA GLN A 23 -2.05 14.51 18.92
C GLN A 23 -1.02 13.54 18.33
N THR A 24 -1.15 12.26 18.62
CA THR A 24 -0.30 11.23 18.01
C THR A 24 -0.51 11.17 16.50
N LEU A 25 -1.75 11.25 16.06
CA LEU A 25 -2.09 11.28 14.63
C LEU A 25 -1.56 12.55 13.95
N ARG A 26 -1.65 13.69 14.61
CA ARG A 26 -1.09 14.95 14.11
C ARG A 26 0.42 14.88 14.00
N MET A 27 1.07 14.24 14.96
CA MET A 27 2.52 14.02 14.94
C MET A 27 2.93 13.12 13.78
N TYR A 28 2.18 12.04 13.53
CA TYR A 28 2.44 11.15 12.40
C TYR A 28 2.29 11.87 11.06
N GLU A 29 1.28 12.72 10.94
CA GLU A 29 1.10 13.56 9.74
C GLU A 29 2.27 14.52 9.56
N LYS A 30 2.68 15.18 10.64
CA LYS A 30 3.82 16.12 10.63
C LYS A 30 5.12 15.42 10.22
N LYS A 31 5.30 14.17 10.61
CA LYS A 31 6.46 13.35 10.24
C LYS A 31 6.35 12.75 8.84
N GLY A 32 5.23 12.95 8.15
CA GLY A 32 5.02 12.41 6.81
C GLY A 32 4.69 10.93 6.76
N LEU A 33 4.36 10.32 7.89
CA LEU A 33 3.99 8.90 7.97
C LEU A 33 2.59 8.63 7.43
N ILE A 34 1.69 9.59 7.57
CA ILE A 34 0.32 9.52 7.08
C ILE A 34 -0.03 10.80 6.34
N ARG A 35 -0.95 10.71 5.39
CA ARG A 35 -1.41 11.86 4.59
C ARG A 35 -2.93 11.86 4.50
N PRO A 36 -3.63 12.36 5.53
CA PRO A 36 -5.08 12.44 5.48
C PRO A 36 -5.53 13.44 4.41
N SER A 37 -6.70 13.20 3.86
CA SER A 37 -7.38 14.17 3.02
C SER A 37 -7.92 15.31 3.86
N ARG A 38 -8.14 16.46 3.27
CA ARG A 38 -8.76 17.59 3.95
C ARG A 38 -10.02 18.02 3.21
N THR A 39 -11.05 18.35 3.97
CA THR A 39 -12.25 18.96 3.42
C THR A 39 -12.00 20.42 3.03
N GLU A 40 -12.96 21.06 2.38
CA GLU A 40 -12.91 22.49 2.06
C GLU A 40 -12.71 23.36 3.31
N GLY A 41 -13.24 22.93 4.47
CA GLY A 41 -13.02 23.57 5.76
C GLY A 41 -11.69 23.20 6.42
N ARG A 42 -10.79 22.55 5.72
CA ARG A 42 -9.48 22.09 6.19
C ARG A 42 -9.54 21.07 7.33
N THR A 43 -10.65 20.38 7.47
CA THR A 43 -10.80 19.31 8.45
C THR A 43 -10.14 18.03 7.91
N ARG A 44 -9.33 17.38 8.74
CA ARG A 44 -8.67 16.12 8.40
C ARG A 44 -9.70 15.01 8.28
N MET A 45 -9.66 14.30 7.16
CA MET A 45 -10.51 13.13 6.93
C MET A 45 -9.64 11.93 6.58
N TYR A 46 -9.96 10.81 7.16
CA TYR A 46 -9.20 9.56 7.00
C TYR A 46 -10.04 8.53 6.29
N SER A 47 -9.49 7.96 5.23
CA SER A 47 -10.11 6.83 4.51
C SER A 47 -9.86 5.53 5.27
N PRO A 48 -10.57 4.42 4.92
CA PRO A 48 -10.24 3.11 5.48
C PRO A 48 -8.79 2.70 5.22
N GLU A 49 -8.23 3.04 4.08
CA GLU A 49 -6.83 2.78 3.73
C GLU A 49 -5.88 3.57 4.64
N ASP A 50 -6.22 4.81 4.95
CA ASP A 50 -5.45 5.63 5.90
C ASP A 50 -5.47 5.00 7.29
N VAL A 51 -6.61 4.48 7.72
CA VAL A 51 -6.75 3.78 9.02
C VAL A 51 -5.87 2.54 9.06
N GLU A 52 -5.83 1.77 7.98
CA GLU A 52 -4.94 0.61 7.87
C GLU A 52 -3.47 0.99 7.94
N GLU A 53 -3.09 2.09 7.29
CA GLU A 53 -1.71 2.59 7.32
C GLU A 53 -1.32 3.02 8.75
N ILE A 54 -2.21 3.70 9.44
CA ILE A 54 -1.99 4.09 10.84
C ILE A 54 -1.88 2.85 11.74
N ALA A 55 -2.74 1.86 11.54
CA ALA A 55 -2.67 0.60 12.27
C ALA A 55 -1.33 -0.10 12.07
N ARG A 56 -0.79 -0.02 10.86
CA ARG A 56 0.53 -0.56 10.52
C ARG A 56 1.64 0.16 11.28
N VAL A 57 1.58 1.48 11.33
CA VAL A 57 2.52 2.30 12.11
C VAL A 57 2.48 1.92 13.60
N ILE A 58 1.29 1.76 14.14
CA ILE A 58 1.12 1.35 15.56
C ILE A 58 1.73 -0.01 15.81
N ARG A 59 1.50 -0.97 14.93
CA ARG A 59 2.04 -2.32 15.04
C ARG A 59 3.56 -2.31 15.05
N LEU A 60 4.17 -1.54 14.17
CA LEU A 60 5.62 -1.39 14.10
C LEU A 60 6.17 -0.74 15.37
N THR A 61 5.47 0.23 15.92
CA THR A 61 5.90 0.93 17.13
C THR A 61 5.72 0.08 18.38
N ARG A 62 4.53 -0.44 18.61
CA ARG A 62 4.17 -1.14 19.85
C ARG A 62 4.64 -2.58 19.89
N ASP A 63 4.36 -3.34 18.82
CA ASP A 63 4.62 -4.78 18.82
C ASP A 63 6.06 -5.10 18.46
N LEU A 64 6.68 -4.31 17.58
CA LEU A 64 8.03 -4.56 17.10
C LEU A 64 9.07 -3.58 17.67
N GLY A 65 8.63 -2.56 18.40
CA GLY A 65 9.53 -1.61 19.05
C GLY A 65 10.35 -0.75 18.10
N VAL A 66 9.87 -0.53 16.88
CA VAL A 66 10.58 0.28 15.89
C VAL A 66 10.37 1.77 16.19
N ASN A 67 11.44 2.56 16.17
CA ASN A 67 11.32 4.01 16.36
C ASN A 67 10.75 4.70 15.11
N LEU A 68 10.36 5.96 15.25
CA LEU A 68 9.71 6.69 14.14
C LEU A 68 10.58 6.82 12.90
N ALA A 69 11.88 7.01 13.07
CA ALA A 69 12.80 7.08 11.93
C ALA A 69 12.87 5.76 11.17
N GLY A 70 12.92 4.66 11.91
CA GLY A 70 12.87 3.31 11.33
C GLY A 70 11.56 3.03 10.61
N ILE A 71 10.45 3.45 11.19
CA ILE A 71 9.13 3.31 10.57
C ILE A 71 9.07 4.07 9.24
N GLU A 72 9.59 5.28 9.19
CA GLU A 72 9.64 6.07 7.97
C GLU A 72 10.38 5.33 6.85
N ILE A 73 11.52 4.74 7.18
CA ILE A 73 12.31 3.95 6.23
C ILE A 73 11.54 2.70 5.79
N ILE A 74 10.95 1.98 6.74
CA ILE A 74 10.17 0.76 6.47
C ILE A 74 8.99 1.05 5.54
N LEU A 75 8.25 2.12 5.80
CA LEU A 75 7.10 2.49 4.97
C LEU A 75 7.53 2.91 3.56
N LYS A 76 8.66 3.59 3.42
CA LYS A 76 9.21 3.93 2.11
C LYS A 76 9.61 2.67 1.34
N MET A 77 10.30 1.75 2.01
CA MET A 77 10.69 0.48 1.42
C MET A 77 9.47 -0.33 1.00
N ARG A 78 8.46 -0.39 1.87
CA ARG A 78 7.20 -1.08 1.58
C ARG A 78 6.53 -0.52 0.34
N ARG A 79 6.39 0.80 0.25
CA ARG A 79 5.79 1.45 -0.93
C ARG A 79 6.56 1.12 -2.20
N ARG A 80 7.88 1.17 -2.13
CA ARG A 80 8.73 0.83 -3.28
C ARG A 80 8.58 -0.64 -3.69
N MET A 81 8.51 -1.53 -2.73
CA MET A 81 8.30 -2.96 -3.00
C MET A 81 6.93 -3.22 -3.65
N LEU A 82 5.90 -2.54 -3.19
CA LEU A 82 4.56 -2.63 -3.78
C LEU A 82 4.53 -2.06 -5.22
N ASP A 83 5.22 -0.96 -5.45
CA ASP A 83 5.36 -0.37 -6.80
C ASP A 83 6.08 -1.34 -7.73
N MET A 84 7.19 -1.93 -7.26
CA MET A 84 7.94 -2.91 -8.03
C MET A 84 7.11 -4.15 -8.34
N GLN A 85 6.34 -4.64 -7.36
CA GLN A 85 5.44 -5.76 -7.53
C GLN A 85 4.37 -5.43 -8.59
N HIS A 86 3.82 -4.24 -8.54
CA HIS A 86 2.82 -3.78 -9.49
C HIS A 86 3.38 -3.69 -10.91
N GLN A 87 4.61 -3.16 -11.06
CA GLN A 87 5.30 -3.11 -12.34
C GLN A 87 5.55 -4.51 -12.90
N LEU A 88 5.90 -5.47 -12.05
CA LEU A 88 6.09 -6.86 -12.46
C LEU A 88 4.78 -7.50 -12.91
N GLU A 89 3.68 -7.23 -12.22
CA GLU A 89 2.36 -7.71 -12.60
C GLU A 89 1.93 -7.12 -13.95
N ASP A 90 2.14 -5.83 -14.16
CA ASP A 90 1.84 -5.14 -15.41
C ASP A 90 2.68 -5.72 -16.55
N LEU A 91 3.97 -5.94 -16.34
CA LEU A 91 4.86 -6.54 -17.32
C LEU A 91 4.42 -7.97 -17.64
N THR A 92 4.08 -8.77 -16.65
CA THR A 92 3.58 -10.13 -16.83
C THR A 92 2.29 -10.14 -17.65
N SER A 93 1.36 -9.25 -17.32
CA SER A 93 0.10 -9.09 -18.05
C SER A 93 0.35 -8.67 -19.51
N HIS A 94 1.29 -7.76 -19.72
CA HIS A 94 1.67 -7.31 -21.07
C HIS A 94 2.30 -8.42 -21.90
N VAL A 95 3.17 -9.23 -21.31
CA VAL A 95 3.76 -10.41 -21.96
C VAL A 95 2.67 -11.42 -22.31
N ARG A 96 1.72 -11.68 -21.43
CA ARG A 96 0.60 -12.58 -21.70
C ARG A 96 -0.26 -12.12 -22.87
N SER A 97 -0.58 -10.83 -22.93
CA SER A 97 -1.37 -10.29 -24.03
C SER A 97 -0.60 -10.26 -25.36
N GLY A 98 0.73 -10.01 -25.31
CA GLY A 98 1.60 -10.09 -26.46
C GLY A 98 1.78 -11.52 -26.97
N MET A 99 1.70 -12.52 -26.12
CA MET A 99 1.81 -13.93 -26.48
C MET A 99 0.59 -14.49 -27.21
N GLY A 100 -0.57 -13.87 -27.04
CA GLY A 100 -1.78 -14.23 -27.78
C GLY A 100 -1.67 -13.95 -29.27
N ASP A 101 -0.78 -13.05 -29.68
CA ASP A 101 -0.58 -12.61 -31.08
C ASP A 101 0.57 -13.31 -31.77
N THR A 102 1.49 -13.93 -31.05
CA THR A 102 2.63 -14.63 -31.64
C THR A 102 2.33 -16.13 -31.79
N ARG A 103 2.17 -16.57 -33.02
CA ARG A 103 1.86 -17.96 -33.39
C ARG A 103 3.06 -18.89 -33.46
N ASP A 104 4.15 -18.55 -32.80
CA ASP A 104 5.36 -19.36 -32.83
C ASP A 104 5.34 -20.39 -31.68
N ALA A 105 4.92 -21.61 -32.02
CA ALA A 105 4.71 -22.67 -31.04
C ALA A 105 5.98 -23.08 -30.28
N ALA A 106 7.17 -22.85 -30.83
CA ALA A 106 8.43 -23.19 -30.18
C ALA A 106 8.88 -22.16 -29.14
N SER A 107 8.52 -20.89 -29.32
CA SER A 107 8.78 -19.83 -28.34
C SER A 107 7.71 -19.76 -27.25
N LEU A 108 6.51 -20.23 -27.55
CA LEU A 108 5.37 -20.25 -26.62
C LEU A 108 5.64 -21.06 -25.36
N GLY A 109 6.28 -22.20 -25.46
CA GLY A 109 6.56 -23.06 -24.32
C GLY A 109 7.49 -22.43 -23.29
N ARG A 110 8.55 -21.75 -23.74
CA ARG A 110 9.51 -21.05 -22.88
C ARG A 110 8.87 -19.81 -22.24
N SER A 111 8.13 -19.07 -23.02
CA SER A 111 7.49 -17.85 -22.54
C SER A 111 6.37 -18.12 -21.56
N GLU A 112 5.58 -19.19 -21.76
CA GLU A 112 4.58 -19.62 -20.79
C GLU A 112 5.20 -20.06 -19.48
N ALA A 113 6.33 -20.78 -19.51
CA ALA A 113 7.04 -21.19 -18.32
C ALA A 113 7.54 -19.98 -17.52
N LEU A 114 8.07 -18.94 -18.19
CA LEU A 114 8.50 -17.69 -17.58
C LEU A 114 7.32 -16.93 -16.97
N VAL A 115 6.21 -16.83 -17.68
CA VAL A 115 5.00 -16.15 -17.19
C VAL A 115 4.41 -16.89 -15.99
N ARG A 116 4.37 -18.21 -16.02
CA ARG A 116 3.91 -19.03 -14.88
C ARG A 116 4.82 -18.88 -13.67
N ALA A 117 6.14 -18.90 -13.87
CA ALA A 117 7.11 -18.70 -12.81
C ALA A 117 6.95 -17.30 -12.19
N ALA A 118 6.82 -16.26 -13.01
CA ALA A 118 6.59 -14.90 -12.55
C ALA A 118 5.26 -14.78 -11.79
N SER A 119 4.19 -15.37 -12.30
CA SER A 119 2.86 -15.36 -11.65
C SER A 119 2.88 -16.08 -10.31
N THR A 120 3.63 -17.15 -10.19
CA THR A 120 3.74 -17.93 -8.95
C THR A 120 4.52 -17.18 -7.88
N HIS A 121 5.53 -16.40 -8.29
CA HIS A 121 6.35 -15.62 -7.38
C HIS A 121 5.77 -14.25 -7.03
N LEU A 122 4.79 -13.78 -7.81
CA LEU A 122 4.15 -12.49 -7.61
C LEU A 122 2.92 -12.54 -6.69
N LYS A 123 2.90 -13.44 -5.74
CA LYS A 123 1.89 -13.39 -4.69
C LYS A 123 2.04 -12.11 -3.90
N PRO A 124 0.92 -11.43 -3.56
CA PRO A 124 0.99 -10.25 -2.72
C PRO A 124 1.74 -10.59 -1.44
N VAL A 125 2.85 -9.94 -1.23
CA VAL A 125 3.60 -10.11 0.02
C VAL A 125 2.88 -9.28 1.06
N ASP A 126 2.45 -9.92 2.12
CA ASP A 126 1.90 -9.23 3.27
C ASP A 126 3.08 -8.57 4.01
N LEU A 127 3.38 -7.35 3.60
CA LEU A 127 4.46 -6.58 4.19
C LEU A 127 3.95 -5.85 5.43
N PHE A 128 4.14 -6.49 6.57
CA PHE A 128 3.75 -5.94 7.88
C PHE A 128 2.24 -5.82 8.05
#